data_634aa896974095715ff55c12f58d06ef
#
_entry.id   634aa896974095715ff55c12f58d06ef
#
_cell.length_a   1.000
_cell.length_b   1.000
_cell.length_c   1.000
_cell.angle_alpha   90.00
_cell.angle_beta   90.00
_cell.angle_gamma   90.00
#
_symmetry.space_group_name_H-M   'P 1'
#
loop_
_entity.id
_entity.type
_entity.pdbx_description
1 polymer ?
#
loop_
_entity_poly.entity_id
_entity_poly.type
_entity_poly.pdbx_seq_one_letter_code
_entity_poly.pdbx_strand_id
1 'polypeptide(L)' 'GKEYVCLVGDTKATIEASGAKFTHTIILMHGARAKINAKDYAVLNIVNISGEYQINKDETVIVL' A
#
# COMPACT_ATOMS: atom_id res chain seq x y z
N GLY A 1 -12.44 3.69 9.45
CA GLY A 1 -11.09 3.73 10.01
C GLY A 1 -10.00 3.91 8.97
N LYS A 2 -8.81 4.14 9.43
CA LYS A 2 -7.62 4.28 8.60
C LYS A 2 -6.49 3.45 9.17
N GLU A 3 -5.74 2.85 8.28
CA GLU A 3 -4.52 2.12 8.62
C GLU A 3 -3.36 2.77 7.89
N TYR A 4 -2.26 2.98 8.60
CA TYR A 4 -1.07 3.60 8.04
C TYR A 4 0.12 2.65 8.10
N VAL A 5 0.86 2.56 7.00
CA VAL A 5 2.12 1.85 6.93
C VAL A 5 3.15 2.82 6.37
N CYS A 6 4.23 3.03 7.10
CA CYS A 6 5.30 3.93 6.66
C CYS A 6 6.59 3.13 6.50
N LEU A 7 7.14 3.12 5.29
CA LEU A 7 8.39 2.44 4.96
C LEU A 7 9.47 3.48 4.65
N VAL A 8 10.61 3.37 5.31
CA VAL A 8 11.70 4.35 5.22
C VAL A 8 13.03 3.64 4.93
N GLY A 9 13.81 4.22 4.03
CA GLY A 9 15.15 3.72 3.72
C GLY A 9 15.14 2.47 2.87
N ASP A 10 16.14 1.60 3.00
CA ASP A 10 16.27 0.37 2.21
C ASP A 10 15.28 -0.74 2.62
N THR A 11 14.20 -0.37 3.21
CA THR A 11 13.17 -1.31 3.66
C THR A 11 12.48 -1.96 2.46
N LYS A 12 12.35 -3.28 2.51
CA LYS A 12 11.49 -4.04 1.60
C LYS A 12 10.39 -4.69 2.40
N ALA A 13 9.17 -4.55 1.95
CA ALA A 13 8.04 -5.15 2.63
C ALA A 13 7.00 -5.68 1.66
N THR A 14 6.33 -6.75 2.08
CA THR A 14 5.14 -7.24 1.41
C THR A 14 3.95 -6.85 2.28
N ILE A 15 3.00 -6.15 1.69
CA ILE A 15 1.84 -5.62 2.39
C ILE A 15 0.60 -6.31 1.86
N GLU A 16 -0.17 -6.89 2.77
CA GLU A 16 -1.45 -7.52 2.44
C GLU A 16 -2.58 -6.57 2.85
N ALA A 17 -3.44 -6.23 1.91
CA ALA A 17 -4.57 -5.36 2.17
C ALA A 17 -5.85 -6.02 1.70
N SER A 18 -6.86 -6.09 2.56
CA SER A 18 -8.14 -6.66 2.19
C SER A 18 -9.28 -5.98 2.92
N GLY A 19 -10.42 -5.88 2.24
CA GLY A 19 -11.64 -5.33 2.80
C GLY A 19 -11.73 -3.81 2.73
N ALA A 20 -12.96 -3.30 2.69
CA ALA A 20 -13.25 -1.87 2.58
C ALA A 20 -13.48 -1.20 3.94
N LYS A 21 -13.17 -1.90 5.02
CA LYS A 21 -13.39 -1.41 6.38
C LYS A 21 -12.46 -0.26 6.74
N PHE A 22 -11.27 -0.23 6.13
CA PHE A 22 -10.26 0.79 6.35
C PHE A 22 -9.76 1.30 5.01
N THR A 23 -9.32 2.56 5.00
CA THR A 23 -8.45 3.04 3.93
C THR A 23 -7.02 2.72 4.33
N HIS A 24 -6.34 1.94 3.50
CA HIS A 24 -4.95 1.55 3.74
C HIS A 24 -4.03 2.60 3.15
N THR A 25 -3.41 3.41 3.99
CA THR A 25 -2.46 4.43 3.55
C THR A 25 -1.04 3.90 3.67
N ILE A 26 -0.32 3.89 2.57
CA ILE A 26 1.04 3.37 2.49
C ILE A 26 1.95 4.52 2.07
N ILE A 27 2.92 4.83 2.91
CA ILE A 27 3.86 5.93 2.69
C ILE A 27 5.25 5.35 2.44
N LEU A 28 5.86 5.73 1.32
CA LEU A 28 7.17 5.25 0.92
C LEU A 28 8.15 6.42 0.88
N MET A 29 9.26 6.31 1.61
CA MET A 29 10.28 7.35 1.69
C MET A 29 11.68 6.77 1.58
N HIS A 30 12.61 7.58 1.07
CA HIS A 30 14.05 7.28 1.08
C HIS A 30 14.43 5.95 0.42
N GLY A 31 13.80 5.65 -0.72
CA GLY A 31 14.12 4.43 -1.46
C GLY A 31 13.44 3.15 -0.98
N ALA A 32 12.46 3.26 -0.11
CA ALA A 32 11.71 2.09 0.35
C ALA A 32 11.04 1.35 -0.82
N ARG A 33 10.89 0.04 -0.69
CA ARG A 33 10.25 -0.80 -1.70
C ARG A 33 9.11 -1.59 -1.09
N ALA A 34 7.99 -1.62 -1.77
CA ALA A 34 6.82 -2.34 -1.31
C ALA A 34 6.24 -3.21 -2.40
N LYS A 35 5.83 -4.42 -2.02
CA LYS A 35 4.96 -5.26 -2.83
C LYS A 35 3.62 -5.32 -2.12
N ILE A 36 2.59 -4.84 -2.79
CA ILE A 36 1.26 -4.70 -2.19
C ILE A 36 0.33 -5.69 -2.84
N ASN A 37 -0.25 -6.58 -2.04
CA ASN A 37 -1.26 -7.52 -2.50
C ASN A 37 -2.60 -7.08 -1.93
N ALA A 38 -3.53 -6.70 -2.79
CA ALA A 38 -4.81 -6.16 -2.37
C ALA A 38 -5.97 -6.93 -2.98
N LYS A 39 -7.02 -7.11 -2.20
CA LYS A 39 -8.21 -7.86 -2.60
C LYS A 39 -9.43 -7.43 -1.81
N ASP A 40 -10.59 -8.01 -2.13
CA ASP A 40 -11.82 -7.87 -1.36
C ASP A 40 -12.22 -6.42 -1.11
N TYR A 41 -12.28 -5.63 -2.18
CA TYR A 41 -12.71 -4.23 -2.14
C TYR A 41 -11.80 -3.31 -1.32
N ALA A 42 -10.53 -3.69 -1.13
CA ALA A 42 -9.59 -2.85 -0.41
C ALA A 42 -9.47 -1.46 -1.05
N VAL A 43 -9.30 -0.45 -0.23
CA VAL A 43 -9.07 0.92 -0.67
C VAL A 43 -7.66 1.32 -0.28
N LEU A 44 -6.86 1.68 -1.27
CA LEU A 44 -5.45 2.01 -1.08
C LEU A 44 -5.20 3.49 -1.35
N ASN A 45 -4.45 4.12 -0.47
CA ASN A 45 -3.93 5.46 -0.66
C ASN A 45 -2.40 5.38 -0.56
N ILE A 46 -1.71 5.55 -1.69
CA ILE A 46 -0.26 5.40 -1.74
C ILE A 46 0.38 6.77 -1.84
N VAL A 47 1.17 7.10 -0.83
CA VAL A 47 1.95 8.33 -0.79
C VAL A 47 3.40 7.96 -1.07
N ASN A 48 3.82 8.07 -2.32
CA ASN A 48 5.17 7.74 -2.73
C ASN A 48 6.01 9.01 -2.82
N ILE A 49 6.83 9.24 -1.81
CA ILE A 49 7.72 10.40 -1.76
C ILE A 49 9.00 10.10 -2.52
N SER A 50 9.64 8.97 -2.23
CA SER A 50 10.84 8.55 -2.95
C SER A 50 11.11 7.06 -2.76
N GLY A 51 10.19 6.24 -3.28
CA GLY A 51 10.30 4.80 -3.20
C GLY A 51 9.79 4.13 -4.46
N GLU A 52 9.70 2.83 -4.43
CA GLU A 52 9.15 2.02 -5.50
C GLU A 52 8.12 1.06 -4.95
N TYR A 53 7.09 0.80 -5.74
CA TYR A 53 6.08 -0.17 -5.33
C TYR A 53 5.51 -0.93 -6.52
N GLN A 54 4.98 -2.09 -6.22
CA GLN A 54 4.28 -2.94 -7.16
C GLN A 54 2.95 -3.36 -6.52
N ILE A 55 1.86 -3.24 -7.24
CA ILE A 55 0.54 -3.61 -6.74
C ILE A 55 0.03 -4.82 -7.52
N ASN A 56 -0.35 -5.86 -6.78
CA ASN A 56 -1.13 -6.97 -7.30
C ASN A 56 -2.54 -6.84 -6.72
N LYS A 57 -3.51 -6.60 -7.57
CA LYS A 57 -4.88 -6.38 -7.11
C LYS A 57 -5.88 -7.04 -8.03
N ASP A 58 -7.06 -7.34 -7.52
CA ASP A 58 -8.20 -7.73 -8.33
C ASP A 58 -9.00 -6.50 -8.76
N GLU A 59 -10.07 -6.71 -9.51
CA GLU A 59 -10.89 -5.63 -10.05
C GLU A 59 -11.72 -4.88 -9.02
N THR A 60 -11.84 -5.40 -7.80
CA THR A 60 -12.62 -4.77 -6.73
C THR A 60 -11.85 -3.69 -5.99
N VAL A 61 -10.52 -3.70 -6.10
CA VAL A 61 -9.64 -2.81 -5.35
C VAL A 61 -9.62 -1.41 -5.96
N ILE A 62 -9.70 -0.41 -5.10
CA ILE A 62 -9.64 1.01 -5.50
C ILE A 62 -8.31 1.58 -5.04
N VAL A 63 -7.58 2.20 -5.96
CA VAL A 63 -6.36 2.95 -5.67
C VAL A 63 -6.67 4.43 -5.86
N LEU A 64 -6.57 5.16 -4.78
CA LEU A 64 -6.85 6.60 -4.76
C LEU A 64 -5.73 7.41 -5.40
#